data_a773ee4d90ceec0c891e6ac092315457
#
_entry.id   a773ee4d90ceec0c891e6ac092315457
#
_cell.length_a   1.000
_cell.length_b   1.000
_cell.length_c   1.000
_cell.angle_alpha   90.00
_cell.angle_beta   90.00
_cell.angle_gamma   90.00
#
_symmetry.space_group_name_H-M   'P 1'
#
loop_
_entity.id
_entity.type
_entity.pdbx_description
1 polymer ?
#
loop_
_entity_poly.entity_id
_entity_poly.type
_entity_poly.pdbx_seq_one_letter_code
_entity_poly.pdbx_strand_id
1 'polypeptide(L)'
;FACKPLWQRMAIVAAGPVANFLLAIFVFWLINISYGVSGIAPVVNNVIEDSLAETAGLRAGDEILAVDGEETITWQQVTLQLLGRLGETGEISLTVDPADSSRTRTLQVPINAWMGAETAPNPVGNLGIIQFEIPADIAGIIPGGAAEAAGLRIGDEIISVDGRSIRGWTHWVEVIRASPELTLNVVVQRGGINSVLLMTPQTATLDDGTVIGSIGAYVQETTLAELLPPEMQRQVNYNVLSAIQPAVIETWEKSLFVLDSVRKMVVGLISSKNINGPITIAQVAGETVTYGLDVYLGFLALLSISLGVLNLLPIPVLDGGHLLYYAIEAVIRRPVPERIQAFGLQLGLLLISGIMVLAIYNDVNRLL
;
A
#
# COMPACT_ATOMS: atom_id res chain seq x y z
N PHE A 1 1.25 42.24 12.65
CA PHE A 1 0.31 41.28 12.05
C PHE A 1 -1.13 41.76 12.21
N ALA A 2 -1.59 42.05 13.43
CA ALA A 2 -2.97 42.45 13.74
C ALA A 2 -3.47 43.70 12.98
N CYS A 3 -2.59 44.60 12.60
CA CYS A 3 -2.93 45.85 11.87
C CYS A 3 -3.08 45.66 10.34
N LYS A 4 -2.87 44.43 9.82
CA LYS A 4 -3.00 44.15 8.39
C LYS A 4 -4.45 43.87 8.01
N PRO A 5 -4.87 44.21 6.77
CA PRO A 5 -6.22 43.88 6.30
C PRO A 5 -6.43 42.34 6.31
N LEU A 6 -7.68 41.93 6.47
CA LEU A 6 -8.06 40.53 6.70
C LEU A 6 -7.49 39.57 5.63
N TRP A 7 -7.59 39.95 4.35
CA TRP A 7 -7.08 39.14 3.24
C TRP A 7 -5.56 38.88 3.32
N GLN A 8 -4.76 39.88 3.81
CA GLN A 8 -3.32 39.70 4.00
C GLN A 8 -3.01 38.74 5.15
N ARG A 9 -3.80 38.80 6.23
CA ARG A 9 -3.68 37.87 7.35
C ARG A 9 -4.02 36.44 6.91
N MET A 10 -5.09 36.26 6.12
CA MET A 10 -5.46 34.98 5.53
C MET A 10 -4.34 34.44 4.60
N ALA A 11 -3.80 35.29 3.73
CA ALA A 11 -2.73 34.89 2.80
C ALA A 11 -1.45 34.46 3.53
N ILE A 12 -1.07 35.15 4.61
CA ILE A 12 0.12 34.81 5.39
C ILE A 12 -0.06 33.44 6.06
N VAL A 13 -1.23 33.17 6.65
CA VAL A 13 -1.49 31.88 7.31
C VAL A 13 -1.63 30.76 6.29
N ALA A 14 -2.29 30.99 5.16
CA ALA A 14 -2.41 29.99 4.10
C ALA A 14 -1.07 29.67 3.41
N ALA A 15 -0.07 30.55 3.51
CA ALA A 15 1.22 30.35 2.85
C ALA A 15 1.95 29.09 3.32
N GLY A 16 1.82 28.67 4.60
CA GLY A 16 2.38 27.44 5.14
C GLY A 16 1.87 26.19 4.42
N PRO A 17 0.57 25.90 4.50
CA PRO A 17 -0.03 24.78 3.78
C PRO A 17 0.21 24.84 2.27
N VAL A 18 0.09 26.00 1.64
CA VAL A 18 0.35 26.16 0.20
C VAL A 18 1.80 25.79 -0.14
N ALA A 19 2.78 26.21 0.67
CA ALA A 19 4.18 25.84 0.46
C ALA A 19 4.39 24.31 0.52
N ASN A 20 3.69 23.61 1.40
CA ASN A 20 3.74 22.15 1.47
C ASN A 20 3.22 21.48 0.19
N PHE A 21 2.10 21.95 -0.36
CA PHE A 21 1.60 21.41 -1.63
C PHE A 21 2.52 21.75 -2.81
N LEU A 22 3.05 22.99 -2.86
CA LEU A 22 4.01 23.36 -3.90
C LEU A 22 5.30 22.54 -3.82
N LEU A 23 5.78 22.26 -2.61
CA LEU A 23 6.92 21.36 -2.42
C LEU A 23 6.62 19.96 -2.92
N ALA A 24 5.45 19.39 -2.61
CA ALA A 24 5.06 18.07 -3.08
C ALA A 24 4.97 18.03 -4.61
N ILE A 25 4.33 19.02 -5.26
CA ILE A 25 4.27 19.13 -6.72
C ILE A 25 5.67 19.19 -7.31
N PHE A 26 6.56 20.00 -6.73
CA PHE A 26 7.93 20.11 -7.20
C PHE A 26 8.70 18.80 -7.08
N VAL A 27 8.53 18.07 -5.98
CA VAL A 27 9.20 16.78 -5.77
C VAL A 27 8.67 15.72 -6.74
N PHE A 28 7.34 15.59 -6.92
CA PHE A 28 6.77 14.67 -7.92
C PHE A 28 7.17 15.05 -9.34
N TRP A 29 7.21 16.33 -9.67
CA TRP A 29 7.71 16.80 -10.94
C TRP A 29 9.16 16.38 -11.18
N LEU A 30 10.02 16.51 -10.17
CA LEU A 30 11.41 16.08 -10.24
C LEU A 30 11.53 14.56 -10.41
N ILE A 31 10.74 13.78 -9.67
CA ILE A 31 10.67 12.31 -9.80
C ILE A 31 10.26 11.94 -11.23
N ASN A 32 9.18 12.52 -11.72
CA ASN A 32 8.63 12.22 -13.04
C ASN A 32 9.61 12.52 -14.19
N ILE A 33 10.43 13.56 -14.06
CA ILE A 33 11.46 13.88 -15.06
C ILE A 33 12.66 12.93 -14.95
N SER A 34 13.09 12.62 -13.71
CA SER A 34 14.34 11.89 -13.50
C SER A 34 14.18 10.37 -13.64
N TYR A 35 13.05 9.86 -13.19
CA TYR A 35 12.77 8.41 -13.12
C TYR A 35 11.57 7.99 -13.96
N GLY A 36 10.69 8.94 -14.32
CA GLY A 36 9.39 8.62 -14.91
C GLY A 36 8.44 7.99 -13.88
N VAL A 37 7.30 7.51 -14.36
CA VAL A 37 6.45 6.59 -13.60
C VAL A 37 6.83 5.18 -14.01
N SER A 38 7.46 4.46 -13.12
CA SER A 38 7.80 3.04 -13.31
C SER A 38 6.98 2.19 -12.33
N GLY A 39 6.58 1.03 -12.78
CA GLY A 39 5.83 0.11 -11.95
C GLY A 39 5.47 -1.17 -12.70
N ILE A 40 4.77 -2.05 -12.02
CA ILE A 40 4.28 -3.30 -12.59
C ILE A 40 2.88 -3.06 -13.12
N ALA A 41 2.62 -3.43 -14.36
CA ALA A 41 1.30 -3.42 -14.96
C ALA A 41 0.31 -4.18 -14.07
N PRO A 42 -0.92 -3.70 -13.88
CA PRO A 42 -1.88 -4.34 -13.00
C PRO A 42 -2.57 -5.54 -13.68
N VAL A 43 -1.75 -6.45 -14.22
CA VAL A 43 -2.17 -7.72 -14.80
C VAL A 43 -2.31 -8.74 -13.68
N VAL A 44 -3.49 -9.35 -13.58
CA VAL A 44 -3.81 -10.36 -12.58
C VAL A 44 -3.06 -11.64 -12.91
N ASN A 45 -2.15 -12.06 -12.05
CA ASN A 45 -1.44 -13.33 -12.24
C ASN A 45 -2.38 -14.51 -11.97
N ASN A 46 -3.09 -14.47 -10.84
CA ASN A 46 -4.07 -15.50 -10.48
C ASN A 46 -5.14 -14.91 -9.55
N VAL A 47 -6.24 -15.65 -9.39
CA VAL A 47 -7.34 -15.31 -8.49
C VAL A 47 -7.59 -16.50 -7.56
N ILE A 48 -7.79 -16.23 -6.28
CA ILE A 48 -8.06 -17.26 -5.26
C ILE A 48 -9.49 -17.76 -5.45
N GLU A 49 -9.68 -19.08 -5.43
CA GLU A 49 -10.99 -19.73 -5.49
C GLU A 49 -11.91 -19.24 -4.36
N ASP A 50 -13.20 -19.06 -4.66
CA ASP A 50 -14.25 -18.55 -3.74
C ASP A 50 -13.96 -17.12 -3.20
N SER A 51 -13.04 -16.38 -3.79
CA SER A 51 -12.74 -15.00 -3.42
C SER A 51 -13.75 -13.98 -3.96
N LEU A 52 -13.69 -12.76 -3.43
CA LEU A 52 -14.49 -11.64 -3.92
C LEU A 52 -14.19 -11.33 -5.40
N ALA A 53 -12.93 -11.37 -5.80
CA ALA A 53 -12.48 -11.12 -7.16
C ALA A 53 -13.00 -12.20 -8.14
N GLU A 54 -12.90 -13.49 -7.76
CA GLU A 54 -13.41 -14.58 -8.58
C GLU A 54 -14.93 -14.50 -8.73
N THR A 55 -15.65 -14.27 -7.61
CA THR A 55 -17.11 -14.13 -7.61
C THR A 55 -17.57 -12.99 -8.51
N ALA A 56 -16.81 -11.88 -8.56
CA ALA A 56 -17.06 -10.76 -9.47
C ALA A 56 -16.72 -11.07 -10.93
N GLY A 57 -16.03 -12.18 -11.20
CA GLY A 57 -15.68 -12.62 -12.55
C GLY A 57 -14.30 -12.18 -13.05
N LEU A 58 -13.42 -11.71 -12.14
CA LEU A 58 -12.02 -11.43 -12.45
C LEU A 58 -11.26 -12.74 -12.72
N ARG A 59 -10.37 -12.75 -13.68
CA ARG A 59 -9.62 -13.93 -14.11
C ARG A 59 -8.13 -13.66 -14.22
N ALA A 60 -7.34 -14.71 -14.19
CA ALA A 60 -5.92 -14.64 -14.50
C ALA A 60 -5.71 -14.09 -15.92
N GLY A 61 -4.75 -13.18 -16.07
CA GLY A 61 -4.43 -12.49 -17.31
C GLY A 61 -5.24 -11.21 -17.57
N ASP A 62 -6.31 -10.92 -16.82
CA ASP A 62 -7.04 -9.64 -16.92
C ASP A 62 -6.15 -8.48 -16.45
N GLU A 63 -6.10 -7.37 -17.18
CA GLU A 63 -5.43 -6.13 -16.75
C GLU A 63 -6.45 -5.17 -16.15
N ILE A 64 -6.21 -4.66 -14.92
CA ILE A 64 -7.09 -3.70 -14.26
C ILE A 64 -6.75 -2.28 -14.79
N LEU A 65 -7.64 -1.71 -15.60
CA LEU A 65 -7.45 -0.40 -16.21
C LEU A 65 -7.94 0.75 -15.33
N ALA A 66 -8.93 0.52 -14.47
CA ALA A 66 -9.46 1.53 -13.57
C ALA A 66 -10.12 0.90 -12.33
N VAL A 67 -10.09 1.64 -11.21
CA VAL A 67 -10.81 1.34 -9.97
C VAL A 67 -11.73 2.51 -9.68
N ASP A 68 -13.04 2.25 -9.55
CA ASP A 68 -14.08 3.27 -9.32
C ASP A 68 -14.07 4.43 -10.35
N GLY A 69 -13.63 4.13 -11.57
CA GLY A 69 -13.53 5.09 -12.67
C GLY A 69 -12.22 5.87 -12.74
N GLU A 70 -11.34 5.74 -11.73
CA GLU A 70 -10.00 6.33 -11.75
C GLU A 70 -9.02 5.39 -12.46
N GLU A 71 -8.36 5.89 -13.51
CA GLU A 71 -7.41 5.11 -14.32
C GLU A 71 -6.21 4.63 -13.50
N THR A 72 -5.83 3.37 -13.71
CA THR A 72 -4.69 2.74 -13.05
C THR A 72 -3.78 2.07 -14.06
N ILE A 73 -2.50 2.45 -14.09
CA ILE A 73 -1.48 1.91 -14.99
C ILE A 73 -0.47 1.00 -14.28
N THR A 74 -0.51 0.98 -12.94
CA THR A 74 0.36 0.15 -12.11
C THR A 74 -0.39 -0.45 -10.93
N TRP A 75 0.11 -1.58 -10.40
CA TRP A 75 -0.41 -2.20 -9.18
C TRP A 75 -0.41 -1.25 -7.98
N GLN A 76 0.57 -0.35 -7.91
CA GLN A 76 0.64 0.63 -6.83
C GLN A 76 -0.55 1.59 -6.85
N GLN A 77 -0.96 2.03 -8.04
CA GLN A 77 -2.16 2.88 -8.20
C GLN A 77 -3.43 2.11 -7.85
N VAL A 78 -3.58 0.86 -8.34
CA VAL A 78 -4.71 -0.01 -7.95
C VAL A 78 -4.79 -0.14 -6.42
N THR A 79 -3.67 -0.44 -5.77
CA THR A 79 -3.61 -0.58 -4.31
C THR A 79 -4.04 0.72 -3.60
N LEU A 80 -3.57 1.88 -4.08
CA LEU A 80 -3.92 3.18 -3.50
C LEU A 80 -5.43 3.46 -3.60
N GLN A 81 -6.03 3.21 -4.78
CA GLN A 81 -7.47 3.40 -4.97
C GLN A 81 -8.29 2.45 -4.08
N LEU A 82 -7.88 1.19 -3.98
CA LEU A 82 -8.50 0.22 -3.09
C LEU A 82 -8.37 0.62 -1.61
N LEU A 83 -7.23 1.15 -1.17
CA LEU A 83 -7.05 1.68 0.18
C LEU A 83 -8.02 2.84 0.48
N GLY A 84 -8.40 3.60 -0.55
CA GLY A 84 -9.45 4.62 -0.44
C GLY A 84 -10.82 4.07 -0.06
N ARG A 85 -11.07 2.75 -0.20
CA ARG A 85 -12.36 2.10 0.11
C ARG A 85 -12.42 1.44 1.49
N LEU A 86 -11.35 1.55 2.28
CA LEU A 86 -11.29 0.95 3.62
C LEU A 86 -12.43 1.43 4.52
N GLY A 87 -13.05 0.49 5.24
CA GLY A 87 -14.17 0.71 6.15
C GLY A 87 -15.52 0.95 5.45
N GLU A 88 -15.58 0.97 4.13
CA GLU A 88 -16.81 1.23 3.38
C GLU A 88 -17.65 -0.03 3.14
N THR A 89 -18.93 0.20 2.89
CA THR A 89 -19.89 -0.82 2.45
C THR A 89 -20.48 -0.37 1.12
N GLY A 90 -20.59 -1.30 0.17
CA GLY A 90 -21.10 -1.03 -1.17
C GLY A 90 -20.45 -1.94 -2.21
N GLU A 91 -20.07 -1.38 -3.35
CA GLU A 91 -19.42 -2.09 -4.45
C GLU A 91 -18.18 -1.33 -4.90
N ILE A 92 -17.11 -2.05 -5.20
CA ILE A 92 -15.93 -1.54 -5.89
C ILE A 92 -16.08 -1.86 -7.38
N SER A 93 -15.96 -0.85 -8.23
CA SER A 93 -16.03 -1.01 -9.68
C SER A 93 -14.63 -1.21 -10.25
N LEU A 94 -14.37 -2.38 -10.85
CA LEU A 94 -13.11 -2.68 -11.53
C LEU A 94 -13.35 -2.68 -13.04
N THR A 95 -12.71 -1.77 -13.78
CA THR A 95 -12.68 -1.83 -15.24
C THR A 95 -11.47 -2.62 -15.67
N VAL A 96 -11.69 -3.71 -16.41
CA VAL A 96 -10.64 -4.64 -16.81
C VAL A 96 -10.56 -4.82 -18.33
N ASP A 97 -9.36 -5.03 -18.83
CA ASP A 97 -9.08 -5.53 -20.16
C ASP A 97 -8.85 -7.04 -20.08
N PRO A 98 -9.80 -7.86 -20.57
CA PRO A 98 -9.67 -9.31 -20.44
C PRO A 98 -8.61 -9.88 -21.38
N ALA A 99 -7.84 -10.85 -20.90
CA ALA A 99 -6.86 -11.56 -21.73
C ALA A 99 -7.48 -12.32 -22.93
N ASP A 100 -8.75 -12.72 -22.82
CA ASP A 100 -9.47 -13.52 -23.80
C ASP A 100 -10.40 -12.73 -24.73
N SER A 101 -10.47 -11.41 -24.58
CA SER A 101 -11.43 -10.55 -25.29
C SER A 101 -10.86 -9.16 -25.54
N SER A 102 -11.18 -8.56 -26.68
CA SER A 102 -10.79 -7.18 -27.00
C SER A 102 -11.78 -6.12 -26.47
N ARG A 103 -12.75 -6.50 -25.63
CA ARG A 103 -13.70 -5.56 -25.03
C ARG A 103 -13.48 -5.45 -23.54
N THR A 104 -13.26 -4.25 -23.07
CA THR A 104 -13.20 -3.95 -21.65
C THR A 104 -14.50 -4.34 -20.94
N ARG A 105 -14.39 -4.84 -19.72
CA ARG A 105 -15.51 -5.20 -18.85
C ARG A 105 -15.44 -4.38 -17.57
N THR A 106 -16.59 -4.06 -17.01
CA THR A 106 -16.66 -3.49 -15.66
C THR A 106 -17.25 -4.54 -14.73
N LEU A 107 -16.49 -4.89 -13.71
CA LEU A 107 -16.87 -5.87 -12.67
C LEU A 107 -17.26 -5.12 -11.41
N GLN A 108 -18.28 -5.61 -10.69
CA GLN A 108 -18.69 -5.05 -9.41
C GLN A 108 -18.32 -6.01 -8.30
N VAL A 109 -17.51 -5.57 -7.37
CA VAL A 109 -17.04 -6.36 -6.23
C VAL A 109 -17.76 -5.88 -4.98
N PRO A 110 -18.68 -6.67 -4.40
CA PRO A 110 -19.40 -6.26 -3.19
C PRO A 110 -18.48 -6.26 -1.98
N ILE A 111 -18.54 -5.19 -1.18
CA ILE A 111 -17.79 -5.03 0.06
C ILE A 111 -18.70 -4.64 1.22
N ASN A 112 -18.36 -5.07 2.44
CA ASN A 112 -19.12 -4.74 3.64
C ASN A 112 -18.18 -4.42 4.80
N ALA A 113 -18.21 -3.17 5.32
CA ALA A 113 -17.30 -2.65 6.34
C ALA A 113 -15.84 -3.10 6.09
N TRP A 114 -15.44 -2.99 4.83
CA TRP A 114 -14.30 -3.69 4.25
C TRP A 114 -12.98 -3.30 4.91
N MET A 115 -12.32 -4.27 5.56
CA MET A 115 -10.99 -4.14 6.19
C MET A 115 -10.84 -2.96 7.19
N GLY A 116 -11.93 -2.34 7.67
CA GLY A 116 -11.86 -1.14 8.51
C GLY A 116 -11.17 -1.35 9.87
N ALA A 117 -11.16 -2.59 10.37
CA ALA A 117 -10.52 -2.95 11.64
C ALA A 117 -9.04 -3.37 11.51
N GLU A 118 -8.54 -3.55 10.29
CA GLU A 118 -7.18 -4.05 10.06
C GLU A 118 -6.13 -2.95 10.26
N THR A 119 -5.00 -3.32 10.87
CA THR A 119 -3.88 -2.40 11.13
C THR A 119 -2.83 -2.36 10.03
N ALA A 120 -2.79 -3.38 9.17
CA ALA A 120 -1.92 -3.46 8.01
C ALA A 120 -2.72 -4.03 6.83
N PRO A 121 -3.63 -3.24 6.25
CA PRO A 121 -4.53 -3.74 5.22
C PRO A 121 -3.77 -4.11 3.94
N ASN A 122 -4.03 -5.33 3.44
CA ASN A 122 -3.64 -5.75 2.09
C ASN A 122 -4.90 -5.86 1.21
N PRO A 123 -5.35 -4.77 0.59
CA PRO A 123 -6.63 -4.74 -0.12
C PRO A 123 -6.66 -5.65 -1.34
N VAL A 124 -5.55 -5.76 -2.07
CA VAL A 124 -5.45 -6.63 -3.26
C VAL A 124 -5.54 -8.10 -2.86
N GLY A 125 -4.78 -8.52 -1.85
CA GLY A 125 -4.85 -9.88 -1.32
C GLY A 125 -6.21 -10.20 -0.69
N ASN A 126 -6.87 -9.24 -0.03
CA ASN A 126 -8.21 -9.43 0.56
C ASN A 126 -9.29 -9.65 -0.51
N LEU A 127 -9.16 -9.02 -1.68
CA LEU A 127 -10.03 -9.33 -2.82
C LEU A 127 -9.78 -10.75 -3.38
N GLY A 128 -8.67 -11.37 -3.03
CA GLY A 128 -8.23 -12.66 -3.57
C GLY A 128 -7.44 -12.54 -4.86
N ILE A 129 -6.85 -11.39 -5.12
CA ILE A 129 -6.03 -11.14 -6.31
C ILE A 129 -4.56 -11.45 -5.99
N ILE A 130 -3.93 -12.26 -6.82
CA ILE A 130 -2.49 -12.53 -6.80
C ILE A 130 -1.85 -11.69 -7.90
N GLN A 131 -1.07 -10.70 -7.49
CA GLN A 131 -0.42 -9.74 -8.40
C GLN A 131 0.74 -10.37 -9.16
N PHE A 132 1.59 -11.07 -8.43
CA PHE A 132 2.78 -11.72 -8.94
C PHE A 132 3.16 -12.87 -8.01
N GLU A 133 3.68 -13.94 -8.58
CA GLU A 133 4.14 -15.08 -7.82
C GLU A 133 5.52 -15.49 -8.36
N ILE A 134 6.51 -15.57 -7.47
CA ILE A 134 7.83 -16.09 -7.84
C ILE A 134 7.65 -17.58 -8.18
N PRO A 135 8.10 -18.04 -9.35
CA PRO A 135 8.06 -19.47 -9.67
C PRO A 135 8.73 -20.31 -8.57
N ALA A 136 8.18 -21.49 -8.31
CA ALA A 136 8.74 -22.39 -7.29
C ALA A 136 9.93 -23.20 -7.83
N ASP A 137 10.89 -22.49 -8.46
CA ASP A 137 12.11 -23.06 -9.01
C ASP A 137 13.18 -23.18 -7.94
N ILE A 138 13.69 -24.38 -7.74
CA ILE A 138 14.73 -24.65 -6.73
C ILE A 138 16.08 -24.15 -7.24
N ALA A 139 16.61 -23.10 -6.61
CA ALA A 139 17.92 -22.55 -6.91
C ALA A 139 19.05 -23.13 -6.04
N GLY A 140 18.70 -23.64 -4.85
CA GLY A 140 19.68 -24.28 -4.01
C GLY A 140 19.07 -25.15 -2.92
N ILE A 141 19.91 -26.03 -2.39
CA ILE A 141 19.53 -27.01 -1.36
C ILE A 141 20.61 -27.00 -0.28
N ILE A 142 20.18 -26.95 0.96
CA ILE A 142 21.06 -27.03 2.13
C ILE A 142 21.40 -28.50 2.39
N PRO A 143 22.67 -28.88 2.46
CA PRO A 143 23.07 -30.22 2.77
C PRO A 143 22.53 -30.74 4.10
N GLY A 144 22.04 -31.95 4.15
CA GLY A 144 21.41 -32.56 5.32
C GLY A 144 19.96 -32.19 5.56
N GLY A 145 19.36 -31.36 4.69
CA GLY A 145 17.96 -30.98 4.76
C GLY A 145 17.00 -32.04 4.20
N ALA A 146 15.70 -31.87 4.51
CA ALA A 146 14.64 -32.77 4.02
C ALA A 146 14.53 -32.73 2.49
N ALA A 147 14.84 -31.60 1.84
CA ALA A 147 14.87 -31.47 0.40
C ALA A 147 15.91 -32.41 -0.26
N GLU A 148 17.14 -32.45 0.28
CA GLU A 148 18.18 -33.33 -0.20
C GLU A 148 17.80 -34.80 0.03
N ALA A 149 17.30 -35.14 1.23
CA ALA A 149 16.87 -36.50 1.58
C ALA A 149 15.74 -37.01 0.67
N ALA A 150 14.82 -36.12 0.24
CA ALA A 150 13.76 -36.46 -0.71
C ALA A 150 14.23 -36.54 -2.17
N GLY A 151 15.48 -36.15 -2.48
CA GLY A 151 16.02 -36.19 -3.84
C GLY A 151 15.60 -34.98 -4.70
N LEU A 152 15.20 -33.88 -4.08
CA LEU A 152 15.00 -32.58 -4.75
C LEU A 152 16.35 -32.13 -5.35
N ARG A 153 16.32 -31.43 -6.48
CA ARG A 153 17.52 -30.96 -7.17
C ARG A 153 17.39 -29.51 -7.59
N ILE A 154 18.50 -28.84 -7.75
CA ILE A 154 18.55 -27.50 -8.35
C ILE A 154 17.98 -27.58 -9.77
N GLY A 155 17.12 -26.65 -10.12
CA GLY A 155 16.38 -26.57 -11.39
C GLY A 155 15.10 -27.41 -11.43
N ASP A 156 14.67 -28.01 -10.30
CA ASP A 156 13.33 -28.57 -10.19
C ASP A 156 12.31 -27.45 -9.99
N GLU A 157 11.23 -27.49 -10.75
CA GLU A 157 10.04 -26.63 -10.54
C GLU A 157 8.98 -27.42 -9.75
N ILE A 158 8.47 -26.85 -8.67
CA ILE A 158 7.43 -27.49 -7.84
C ILE A 158 6.06 -27.27 -8.49
N ILE A 159 5.41 -28.33 -8.93
CA ILE A 159 4.13 -28.28 -9.65
C ILE A 159 2.94 -28.48 -8.70
N SER A 160 2.99 -29.48 -7.82
CA SER A 160 1.88 -29.77 -6.91
C SER A 160 2.33 -30.49 -5.65
N VAL A 161 1.51 -30.41 -4.60
CA VAL A 161 1.67 -31.12 -3.33
C VAL A 161 0.36 -31.78 -2.97
N ASP A 162 0.39 -33.10 -2.70
CA ASP A 162 -0.79 -33.92 -2.38
C ASP A 162 -1.96 -33.71 -3.36
N GLY A 163 -1.65 -33.54 -4.65
CA GLY A 163 -2.61 -33.32 -5.71
C GLY A 163 -3.13 -31.89 -5.86
N ARG A 164 -2.69 -30.95 -5.00
CA ARG A 164 -3.02 -29.52 -5.11
C ARG A 164 -1.89 -28.80 -5.84
N SER A 165 -2.24 -28.03 -6.87
CA SER A 165 -1.26 -27.21 -7.61
C SER A 165 -0.59 -26.17 -6.70
N ILE A 166 0.72 -26.06 -6.83
CA ILE A 166 1.49 -24.97 -6.22
C ILE A 166 1.49 -23.79 -7.20
N ARG A 167 1.08 -22.62 -6.72
CA ARG A 167 1.00 -21.41 -7.53
C ARG A 167 2.37 -20.76 -7.73
N GLY A 168 3.26 -20.89 -6.74
CA GLY A 168 4.61 -20.36 -6.76
C GLY A 168 5.30 -20.53 -5.42
N TRP A 169 6.45 -19.85 -5.25
CA TRP A 169 7.32 -20.01 -4.11
C TRP A 169 6.66 -19.69 -2.76
N THR A 170 5.92 -18.58 -2.68
CA THR A 170 5.26 -18.19 -1.43
C THR A 170 4.25 -19.23 -0.97
N HIS A 171 3.41 -19.72 -1.89
CA HIS A 171 2.45 -20.78 -1.60
C HIS A 171 3.14 -22.09 -1.21
N TRP A 172 4.24 -22.42 -1.89
CA TRP A 172 5.08 -23.57 -1.51
C TRP A 172 5.60 -23.48 -0.07
N VAL A 173 6.16 -22.31 0.29
CA VAL A 173 6.67 -22.06 1.65
C VAL A 173 5.55 -22.17 2.71
N GLU A 174 4.35 -21.66 2.42
CA GLU A 174 3.19 -21.79 3.31
C GLU A 174 2.83 -23.26 3.56
N VAL A 175 2.75 -24.05 2.49
CA VAL A 175 2.44 -25.50 2.59
C VAL A 175 3.49 -26.23 3.43
N ILE A 176 4.78 -25.96 3.19
CA ILE A 176 5.86 -26.57 3.93
C ILE A 176 5.83 -26.19 5.41
N ARG A 177 5.66 -24.89 5.72
CA ARG A 177 5.60 -24.39 7.11
C ARG A 177 4.44 -24.98 7.89
N ALA A 178 3.30 -25.21 7.23
CA ALA A 178 2.11 -25.80 7.85
C ALA A 178 2.21 -27.33 8.05
N SER A 179 3.27 -27.99 7.54
CA SER A 179 3.36 -29.46 7.49
C SER A 179 4.61 -30.02 8.18
N PRO A 180 4.96 -29.62 9.44
CA PRO A 180 6.10 -30.22 10.15
C PRO A 180 5.89 -31.70 10.36
N GLU A 181 6.91 -32.51 10.08
CA GLU A 181 6.93 -33.98 10.23
C GLU A 181 5.86 -34.75 9.42
N LEU A 182 5.12 -34.08 8.53
CA LEU A 182 4.15 -34.72 7.65
C LEU A 182 4.81 -35.08 6.31
N THR A 183 4.63 -36.33 5.86
CA THR A 183 5.14 -36.77 4.55
C THR A 183 4.20 -36.25 3.46
N LEU A 184 4.75 -35.45 2.56
CA LEU A 184 4.05 -34.81 1.44
C LEU A 184 4.43 -35.52 0.12
N ASN A 185 3.45 -35.69 -0.78
CA ASN A 185 3.68 -36.13 -2.15
C ASN A 185 3.92 -34.90 -3.03
N VAL A 186 5.18 -34.59 -3.34
CA VAL A 186 5.57 -33.41 -4.11
C VAL A 186 5.81 -33.83 -5.57
N VAL A 187 5.07 -33.24 -6.49
CA VAL A 187 5.31 -33.37 -7.92
C VAL A 187 6.22 -32.25 -8.38
N VAL A 188 7.36 -32.61 -8.91
CA VAL A 188 8.34 -31.69 -9.48
C VAL A 188 8.48 -31.91 -10.99
N GLN A 189 8.68 -30.82 -11.73
CA GLN A 189 9.08 -30.90 -13.14
C GLN A 189 10.59 -30.75 -13.22
N ARG A 190 11.24 -31.73 -13.81
CA ARG A 190 12.69 -31.78 -14.01
C ARG A 190 13.00 -32.01 -15.49
N GLY A 191 13.54 -30.98 -16.16
CA GLY A 191 13.84 -31.08 -17.59
C GLY A 191 12.62 -31.42 -18.45
N GLY A 192 11.44 -30.91 -18.09
CA GLY A 192 10.17 -31.17 -18.79
C GLY A 192 9.46 -32.46 -18.40
N ILE A 193 10.01 -33.26 -17.47
CA ILE A 193 9.44 -34.53 -17.02
C ILE A 193 8.96 -34.42 -15.58
N ASN A 194 7.71 -34.79 -15.32
CA ASN A 194 7.17 -34.79 -13.96
C ASN A 194 7.66 -36.01 -13.18
N SER A 195 8.14 -35.78 -11.95
CA SER A 195 8.60 -36.77 -11.00
C SER A 195 7.92 -36.59 -9.66
N VAL A 196 7.59 -37.66 -8.97
CA VAL A 196 7.00 -37.62 -7.63
C VAL A 196 8.09 -37.87 -6.60
N LEU A 197 8.17 -36.96 -5.62
CA LEU A 197 9.10 -37.08 -4.48
C LEU A 197 8.28 -37.18 -3.19
N LEU A 198 8.69 -38.08 -2.29
CA LEU A 198 8.16 -38.11 -0.93
C LEU A 198 9.04 -37.23 -0.03
N MET A 199 8.49 -36.19 0.52
CA MET A 199 9.23 -35.20 1.29
C MET A 199 8.61 -35.04 2.67
N THR A 200 9.42 -35.08 3.72
CA THR A 200 8.98 -34.88 5.10
C THR A 200 9.70 -33.66 5.67
N PRO A 201 9.03 -32.49 5.77
CA PRO A 201 9.65 -31.31 6.35
C PRO A 201 10.08 -31.55 7.79
N GLN A 202 11.29 -31.10 8.13
CA GLN A 202 11.81 -31.17 9.51
C GLN A 202 11.19 -30.07 10.35
N THR A 203 11.06 -30.30 11.64
CA THR A 203 10.60 -29.29 12.59
C THR A 203 11.66 -28.20 12.78
N ALA A 204 11.28 -26.95 12.60
CA ALA A 204 12.07 -25.77 12.96
C ALA A 204 11.26 -24.88 13.90
N THR A 205 11.93 -24.21 14.84
CA THR A 205 11.29 -23.28 15.78
C THR A 205 11.78 -21.87 15.47
N LEU A 206 10.85 -20.97 15.28
CA LEU A 206 11.13 -19.54 15.10
C LEU A 206 11.44 -18.85 16.44
N ASP A 207 11.99 -17.64 16.40
CA ASP A 207 12.38 -16.87 17.61
C ASP A 207 11.20 -16.57 18.53
N ASP A 208 9.98 -16.53 18.00
CA ASP A 208 8.73 -16.36 18.76
C ASP A 208 8.18 -17.65 19.38
N GLY A 209 8.89 -18.78 19.19
CA GLY A 209 8.48 -20.09 19.69
C GLY A 209 7.53 -20.85 18.75
N THR A 210 7.14 -20.29 17.62
CA THR A 210 6.28 -20.96 16.65
C THR A 210 7.00 -22.14 15.99
N VAL A 211 6.36 -23.29 15.95
CA VAL A 211 6.88 -24.52 15.31
C VAL A 211 6.42 -24.55 13.87
N ILE A 212 7.36 -24.69 12.94
CA ILE A 212 7.11 -24.76 11.50
C ILE A 212 7.84 -25.94 10.84
N GLY A 213 7.38 -26.35 9.65
CA GLY A 213 8.13 -27.23 8.78
C GLY A 213 9.24 -26.50 8.02
N SER A 214 10.37 -27.18 7.80
CA SER A 214 11.50 -26.69 7.02
C SER A 214 12.08 -27.81 6.18
N ILE A 215 12.52 -27.50 4.96
CA ILE A 215 13.10 -28.49 4.03
C ILE A 215 14.55 -28.21 3.65
N GLY A 216 15.04 -26.99 3.90
CA GLY A 216 16.39 -26.59 3.49
C GLY A 216 16.53 -26.41 1.98
N ALA A 217 15.54 -25.81 1.33
CA ALA A 217 15.61 -25.38 -0.07
C ALA A 217 15.36 -23.88 -0.16
N TYR A 218 15.91 -23.22 -1.18
CA TYR A 218 15.74 -21.79 -1.43
C TYR A 218 15.61 -21.50 -2.92
N VAL A 219 14.92 -20.40 -3.22
CA VAL A 219 14.78 -19.81 -4.56
C VAL A 219 15.98 -18.90 -4.85
N GLN A 220 16.25 -18.64 -6.10
CA GLN A 220 17.25 -17.65 -6.49
C GLN A 220 16.81 -16.26 -5.98
N GLU A 221 17.71 -15.56 -5.31
CA GLU A 221 17.53 -14.15 -4.99
C GLU A 221 17.64 -13.34 -6.29
N THR A 222 16.52 -13.21 -6.97
CA THR A 222 16.40 -12.42 -8.20
C THR A 222 15.55 -11.19 -7.87
N THR A 223 15.91 -10.04 -8.39
CA THR A 223 15.08 -8.86 -8.22
C THR A 223 13.75 -9.04 -8.92
N LEU A 224 12.66 -8.52 -8.36
CA LEU A 224 11.32 -8.60 -8.96
C LEU A 224 11.33 -8.08 -10.43
N ALA A 225 12.17 -7.07 -10.72
CA ALA A 225 12.34 -6.53 -12.06
C ALA A 225 12.94 -7.52 -13.06
N GLU A 226 13.79 -8.45 -12.62
CA GLU A 226 14.39 -9.49 -13.49
C GLU A 226 13.44 -10.66 -13.75
N LEU A 227 12.51 -10.90 -12.82
CA LEU A 227 11.50 -11.96 -12.92
C LEU A 227 10.28 -11.55 -13.75
N LEU A 228 10.01 -10.23 -13.84
CA LEU A 228 8.85 -9.72 -14.55
C LEU A 228 9.07 -9.70 -16.06
N PRO A 229 8.16 -10.28 -16.84
CA PRO A 229 8.17 -10.13 -18.30
C PRO A 229 8.20 -8.64 -18.68
N PRO A 230 8.92 -8.25 -19.73
CA PRO A 230 9.00 -6.85 -20.19
C PRO A 230 7.62 -6.21 -20.42
N GLU A 231 6.63 -7.01 -20.82
CA GLU A 231 5.25 -6.56 -21.05
C GLU A 231 4.55 -6.12 -19.76
N MET A 232 4.97 -6.66 -18.61
CA MET A 232 4.44 -6.27 -17.31
C MET A 232 5.16 -5.07 -16.70
N GLN A 233 6.27 -4.63 -17.30
CA GLN A 233 6.97 -3.44 -16.84
C GLN A 233 6.35 -2.20 -17.50
N ARG A 234 5.76 -1.34 -16.69
CA ARG A 234 5.26 -0.03 -17.13
C ARG A 234 6.32 1.02 -16.86
N GLN A 235 6.73 1.73 -17.89
CA GLN A 235 7.62 2.87 -17.76
C GLN A 235 7.09 4.00 -18.64
N VAL A 236 6.64 5.08 -18.01
CA VAL A 236 6.20 6.29 -18.68
C VAL A 236 7.22 7.38 -18.40
N ASN A 237 7.93 7.80 -19.45
CA ASN A 237 8.93 8.88 -19.34
C ASN A 237 8.29 10.22 -19.71
N TYR A 238 8.52 11.21 -18.88
CA TYR A 238 8.01 12.57 -19.06
C TYR A 238 9.14 13.54 -19.40
N ASN A 239 8.86 14.50 -20.27
CA ASN A 239 9.72 15.67 -20.44
C ASN A 239 9.38 16.73 -19.38
N VAL A 240 10.22 17.78 -19.29
CA VAL A 240 10.10 18.85 -18.30
C VAL A 240 8.70 19.48 -18.23
N LEU A 241 8.03 19.64 -19.36
CA LEU A 241 6.70 20.27 -19.42
C LEU A 241 5.59 19.24 -19.18
N SER A 242 5.69 18.05 -19.79
CA SER A 242 4.68 17.01 -19.63
C SER A 242 4.63 16.40 -18.22
N ALA A 243 5.72 16.52 -17.44
CA ALA A 243 5.77 16.05 -16.06
C ALA A 243 4.96 16.92 -15.07
N ILE A 244 4.56 18.14 -15.45
CA ILE A 244 3.83 19.06 -14.56
C ILE A 244 2.43 18.51 -14.25
N GLN A 245 1.71 18.10 -15.29
CA GLN A 245 0.33 17.62 -15.15
C GLN A 245 0.23 16.42 -14.21
N PRO A 246 0.97 15.31 -14.40
CA PRO A 246 0.90 14.18 -13.48
C PRO A 246 1.34 14.53 -12.05
N ALA A 247 2.33 15.41 -11.86
CA ALA A 247 2.75 15.85 -10.53
C ALA A 247 1.64 16.59 -9.77
N VAL A 248 0.87 17.43 -10.47
CA VAL A 248 -0.28 18.15 -9.89
C VAL A 248 -1.41 17.17 -9.57
N ILE A 249 -1.73 16.26 -10.49
CA ILE A 249 -2.78 15.24 -10.32
C ILE A 249 -2.42 14.35 -9.12
N GLU A 250 -1.22 13.82 -9.06
CA GLU A 250 -0.75 12.96 -7.99
C GLU A 250 -0.80 13.67 -6.62
N THR A 251 -0.40 14.95 -6.57
CA THR A 251 -0.50 15.75 -5.35
C THR A 251 -1.97 15.91 -4.92
N TRP A 252 -2.87 16.14 -5.87
CA TRP A 252 -4.29 16.29 -5.60
C TRP A 252 -4.92 14.98 -5.08
N GLU A 253 -4.70 13.87 -5.76
CA GLU A 253 -5.21 12.54 -5.39
C GLU A 253 -4.73 12.12 -3.99
N LYS A 254 -3.43 12.26 -3.72
CA LYS A 254 -2.87 11.98 -2.40
C LYS A 254 -3.41 12.93 -1.32
N SER A 255 -3.72 14.18 -1.66
CA SER A 255 -4.35 15.12 -0.73
C SER A 255 -5.78 14.70 -0.37
N LEU A 256 -6.56 14.27 -1.37
CA LEU A 256 -7.90 13.73 -1.15
C LEU A 256 -7.85 12.43 -0.35
N PHE A 257 -6.91 11.54 -0.64
CA PHE A 257 -6.70 10.30 0.10
C PHE A 257 -6.39 10.57 1.58
N VAL A 258 -5.49 11.51 1.90
CA VAL A 258 -5.18 11.88 3.29
C VAL A 258 -6.41 12.47 3.98
N LEU A 259 -7.14 13.37 3.30
CA LEU A 259 -8.35 13.99 3.87
C LEU A 259 -9.44 12.96 4.16
N ASP A 260 -9.68 12.03 3.23
CA ASP A 260 -10.67 10.95 3.39
C ASP A 260 -10.25 9.97 4.49
N SER A 261 -8.96 9.62 4.58
CA SER A 261 -8.42 8.78 5.65
C SER A 261 -8.67 9.40 7.03
N VAL A 262 -8.44 10.71 7.18
CA VAL A 262 -8.73 11.44 8.42
C VAL A 262 -10.24 11.42 8.71
N ARG A 263 -11.08 11.69 7.72
CA ARG A 263 -12.54 11.62 7.84
C ARG A 263 -12.98 10.24 8.33
N LYS A 264 -12.53 9.17 7.68
CA LYS A 264 -12.87 7.77 8.01
C LYS A 264 -12.41 7.41 9.43
N MET A 265 -11.26 7.91 9.86
CA MET A 265 -10.76 7.70 11.21
C MET A 265 -11.63 8.41 12.26
N VAL A 266 -12.06 9.65 11.98
CA VAL A 266 -12.95 10.42 12.88
C VAL A 266 -14.32 9.77 13.00
N VAL A 267 -14.88 9.21 11.91
CA VAL A 267 -16.17 8.51 11.94
C VAL A 267 -16.07 7.07 12.44
N GLY A 268 -14.84 6.57 12.72
CA GLY A 268 -14.62 5.22 13.25
C GLY A 268 -14.68 4.10 12.20
N LEU A 269 -14.62 4.42 10.92
CA LEU A 269 -14.56 3.43 9.83
C LEU A 269 -13.19 2.78 9.70
N ILE A 270 -12.13 3.49 10.13
CA ILE A 270 -10.76 3.01 10.17
C ILE A 270 -10.25 3.05 11.61
N SER A 271 -9.50 2.04 12.01
CA SER A 271 -8.93 1.94 13.36
C SER A 271 -7.93 3.07 13.62
N SER A 272 -8.01 3.68 14.83
CA SER A 272 -7.02 4.64 15.31
C SER A 272 -5.63 4.03 15.52
N LYS A 273 -5.49 2.70 15.52
CA LYS A 273 -4.20 1.99 15.53
C LYS A 273 -3.37 2.25 14.26
N ASN A 274 -4.01 2.74 13.18
CA ASN A 274 -3.33 3.13 11.95
C ASN A 274 -2.67 4.52 12.02
N ILE A 275 -2.78 5.24 13.15
CA ILE A 275 -2.04 6.48 13.36
C ILE A 275 -0.59 6.12 13.64
N ASN A 276 0.29 6.52 12.73
CA ASN A 276 1.73 6.35 12.85
C ASN A 276 2.32 7.47 13.70
N GLY A 277 3.18 7.10 14.63
CA GLY A 277 3.94 8.06 15.41
C GLY A 277 5.34 8.36 14.80
N PRO A 278 6.13 9.20 15.46
CA PRO A 278 7.44 9.63 14.94
C PRO A 278 8.43 8.47 14.77
N ILE A 279 8.32 7.40 15.54
CA ILE A 279 9.21 6.23 15.43
C ILE A 279 8.90 5.47 14.14
N THR A 280 7.63 5.15 13.90
CA THR A 280 7.20 4.49 12.64
C THR A 280 7.55 5.34 11.42
N ILE A 281 7.34 6.67 11.47
CA ILE A 281 7.71 7.58 10.38
C ILE A 281 9.21 7.52 10.10
N ALA A 282 10.06 7.49 11.14
CA ALA A 282 11.50 7.38 10.97
C ALA A 282 11.94 6.01 10.41
N GLN A 283 11.29 4.92 10.82
CA GLN A 283 11.53 3.59 10.27
C GLN A 283 11.19 3.53 8.78
N VAL A 284 9.99 3.98 8.41
CA VAL A 284 9.56 4.02 6.99
C VAL A 284 10.49 4.91 6.16
N ALA A 285 10.94 6.05 6.71
CA ALA A 285 11.94 6.89 6.04
C ALA A 285 13.24 6.13 5.78
N GLY A 286 13.73 5.38 6.77
CA GLY A 286 14.93 4.54 6.65
C GLY A 286 14.76 3.43 5.61
N GLU A 287 13.62 2.75 5.61
CA GLU A 287 13.31 1.70 4.65
C GLU A 287 13.20 2.24 3.22
N THR A 288 12.52 3.38 3.03
CA THR A 288 12.36 3.98 1.70
C THR A 288 13.68 4.39 1.05
N VAL A 289 14.69 4.77 1.85
CA VAL A 289 16.05 5.04 1.34
C VAL A 289 16.68 3.81 0.72
N THR A 290 16.43 2.61 1.26
CA THR A 290 16.99 1.36 0.74
C THR A 290 16.37 0.93 -0.60
N TYR A 291 15.13 1.36 -0.87
CA TYR A 291 14.42 1.07 -2.13
C TYR A 291 14.76 2.03 -3.28
N GLY A 292 15.40 3.17 -2.98
CA GLY A 292 15.82 4.15 -3.99
C GLY A 292 15.47 5.59 -3.62
N LEU A 293 16.17 6.52 -4.28
CA LEU A 293 15.98 7.95 -4.02
C LEU A 293 14.59 8.45 -4.45
N ASP A 294 14.03 7.91 -5.51
CA ASP A 294 12.68 8.19 -6.00
C ASP A 294 11.62 7.81 -4.98
N VAL A 295 11.72 6.61 -4.37
CA VAL A 295 10.81 6.13 -3.33
C VAL A 295 10.91 7.02 -2.08
N TYR A 296 12.12 7.37 -1.67
CA TYR A 296 12.35 8.27 -0.53
C TYR A 296 11.79 9.67 -0.77
N LEU A 297 12.02 10.25 -1.96
CA LEU A 297 11.47 11.54 -2.33
C LEU A 297 9.94 11.51 -2.39
N GLY A 298 9.34 10.43 -2.92
CA GLY A 298 7.89 10.21 -2.92
C GLY A 298 7.32 10.18 -1.50
N PHE A 299 8.00 9.51 -0.56
CA PHE A 299 7.64 9.52 0.85
C PHE A 299 7.69 10.93 1.46
N LEU A 300 8.75 11.71 1.18
CA LEU A 300 8.85 13.10 1.64
C LEU A 300 7.74 13.99 1.08
N ALA A 301 7.38 13.80 -0.20
CA ALA A 301 6.26 14.49 -0.83
C ALA A 301 4.93 14.16 -0.13
N LEU A 302 4.69 12.87 0.19
CA LEU A 302 3.50 12.44 0.93
C LEU A 302 3.46 13.03 2.35
N LEU A 303 4.59 13.10 3.06
CA LEU A 303 4.66 13.78 4.36
C LEU A 303 4.33 15.26 4.23
N SER A 304 4.85 15.94 3.19
CA SER A 304 4.56 17.34 2.94
C SER A 304 3.06 17.57 2.65
N ILE A 305 2.43 16.70 1.84
CA ILE A 305 0.99 16.73 1.60
C ILE A 305 0.22 16.54 2.91
N SER A 306 0.59 15.54 3.71
CA SER A 306 -0.05 15.23 4.98
C SER A 306 0.01 16.44 5.93
N LEU A 307 1.17 17.09 6.04
CA LEU A 307 1.32 18.32 6.82
C LEU A 307 0.45 19.46 6.27
N GLY A 308 0.40 19.61 4.94
CA GLY A 308 -0.45 20.62 4.29
C GLY A 308 -1.93 20.39 4.58
N VAL A 309 -2.42 19.18 4.39
CA VAL A 309 -3.82 18.79 4.65
C VAL A 309 -4.17 18.94 6.13
N LEU A 310 -3.35 18.38 7.03
CA LEU A 310 -3.60 18.46 8.47
C LEU A 310 -3.61 19.92 8.96
N ASN A 311 -2.69 20.75 8.47
CA ASN A 311 -2.65 22.18 8.82
C ASN A 311 -3.87 22.95 8.31
N LEU A 312 -4.56 22.49 7.26
CA LEU A 312 -5.82 23.10 6.79
C LEU A 312 -7.06 22.64 7.57
N LEU A 313 -6.96 21.62 8.42
CA LEU A 313 -8.08 21.20 9.25
C LEU A 313 -8.52 22.34 10.20
N PRO A 314 -9.82 22.47 10.51
CA PRO A 314 -10.35 23.56 11.35
C PRO A 314 -10.06 23.32 12.85
N ILE A 315 -8.79 23.02 13.18
CA ILE A 315 -8.30 22.82 14.56
C ILE A 315 -7.61 24.10 15.03
N PRO A 316 -8.04 24.74 16.13
CA PRO A 316 -7.61 26.08 16.52
C PRO A 316 -6.11 26.30 16.77
N VAL A 317 -5.31 25.26 16.88
CA VAL A 317 -3.84 25.31 17.00
C VAL A 317 -3.15 25.34 15.64
N LEU A 318 -3.84 24.88 14.59
CA LEU A 318 -3.32 24.77 13.23
C LEU A 318 -3.72 25.99 12.39
N ASP A 319 -3.05 26.17 11.25
CA ASP A 319 -3.33 27.28 10.32
C ASP A 319 -4.79 27.31 9.88
N GLY A 320 -5.42 26.14 9.64
CA GLY A 320 -6.83 26.03 9.29
C GLY A 320 -7.78 26.54 10.36
N GLY A 321 -7.45 26.42 11.64
CA GLY A 321 -8.21 27.05 12.74
C GLY A 321 -8.14 28.57 12.70
N HIS A 322 -6.97 29.14 12.41
CA HIS A 322 -6.83 30.59 12.22
C HIS A 322 -7.58 31.05 10.97
N LEU A 323 -7.50 30.32 9.86
CA LEU A 323 -8.29 30.60 8.65
C LEU A 323 -9.79 30.56 8.93
N LEU A 324 -10.27 29.62 9.74
CA LEU A 324 -11.67 29.54 10.18
C LEU A 324 -12.07 30.81 10.97
N TYR A 325 -11.23 31.25 11.92
CA TYR A 325 -11.50 32.49 12.66
C TYR A 325 -11.57 33.69 11.71
N TYR A 326 -10.70 33.80 10.72
CA TYR A 326 -10.73 34.88 9.73
C TYR A 326 -11.94 34.76 8.78
N ALA A 327 -12.36 33.55 8.42
CA ALA A 327 -13.59 33.36 7.65
C ALA A 327 -14.84 33.86 8.47
N ILE A 328 -14.88 33.51 9.75
CA ILE A 328 -15.93 34.01 10.66
C ILE A 328 -15.89 35.56 10.77
N GLU A 329 -14.68 36.14 10.94
CA GLU A 329 -14.49 37.59 10.97
C GLU A 329 -14.97 38.28 9.68
N ALA A 330 -14.72 37.63 8.51
CA ALA A 330 -15.17 38.12 7.21
C ALA A 330 -16.71 38.22 7.12
N VAL A 331 -17.41 37.22 7.65
CA VAL A 331 -18.88 37.11 7.63
C VAL A 331 -19.51 38.05 8.67
N ILE A 332 -19.02 38.02 9.91
CA ILE A 332 -19.60 38.77 11.04
C ILE A 332 -19.10 40.23 11.05
N ARG A 333 -18.03 40.54 10.29
CA ARG A 333 -17.37 41.85 10.25
C ARG A 333 -16.85 42.33 11.61
N ARG A 334 -16.58 41.43 12.51
CA ARG A 334 -16.00 41.69 13.83
C ARG A 334 -15.03 40.56 14.17
N PRO A 335 -13.87 40.86 14.81
CA PRO A 335 -12.92 39.84 15.22
C PRO A 335 -13.56 38.87 16.23
N VAL A 336 -13.18 37.59 16.16
CA VAL A 336 -13.59 36.60 17.15
C VAL A 336 -13.02 36.99 18.51
N PRO A 337 -13.82 37.01 19.59
CA PRO A 337 -13.37 37.38 20.93
C PRO A 337 -12.16 36.56 21.40
N GLU A 338 -11.18 37.21 22.03
CA GLU A 338 -9.95 36.56 22.51
C GLU A 338 -10.23 35.37 23.45
N ARG A 339 -11.30 35.43 24.25
CA ARG A 339 -11.71 34.33 25.14
C ARG A 339 -12.08 33.07 24.36
N ILE A 340 -12.75 33.21 23.21
CA ILE A 340 -13.14 32.10 22.34
C ILE A 340 -11.90 31.54 21.67
N GLN A 341 -11.00 32.40 21.19
CA GLN A 341 -9.73 31.97 20.60
C GLN A 341 -8.85 31.24 21.62
N ALA A 342 -8.72 31.73 22.86
CA ALA A 342 -7.97 31.10 23.94
C ALA A 342 -8.55 29.73 24.33
N PHE A 343 -9.90 29.64 24.45
CA PHE A 343 -10.55 28.35 24.71
C PHE A 343 -10.34 27.35 23.56
N GLY A 344 -10.49 27.80 22.32
CA GLY A 344 -10.23 26.98 21.14
C GLY A 344 -8.78 26.49 21.12
N LEU A 345 -7.81 27.36 21.43
CA LEU A 345 -6.39 27.01 21.52
C LEU A 345 -6.13 25.89 22.55
N GLN A 346 -6.73 26.01 23.76
CA GLN A 346 -6.61 24.99 24.81
C GLN A 346 -7.18 23.65 24.35
N LEU A 347 -8.37 23.67 23.74
CA LEU A 347 -9.02 22.46 23.23
C LEU A 347 -8.21 21.82 22.11
N GLY A 348 -7.71 22.61 21.16
CA GLY A 348 -6.87 22.14 20.07
C GLY A 348 -5.54 21.54 20.57
N LEU A 349 -4.91 22.19 21.57
CA LEU A 349 -3.70 21.67 22.18
C LEU A 349 -3.93 20.33 22.89
N LEU A 350 -5.05 20.19 23.62
CA LEU A 350 -5.45 18.96 24.27
C LEU A 350 -5.64 17.82 23.23
N LEU A 351 -6.33 18.12 22.13
CA LEU A 351 -6.59 17.17 21.05
C LEU A 351 -5.29 16.70 20.39
N ILE A 352 -4.40 17.64 20.01
CA ILE A 352 -3.12 17.28 19.37
C ILE A 352 -2.25 16.49 20.34
N SER A 353 -2.19 16.87 21.62
CA SER A 353 -1.45 16.13 22.64
C SER A 353 -2.01 14.73 22.83
N GLY A 354 -3.34 14.56 22.83
CA GLY A 354 -3.97 13.24 22.88
C GLY A 354 -3.64 12.35 21.69
N ILE A 355 -3.70 12.92 20.48
CA ILE A 355 -3.30 12.19 19.25
C ILE A 355 -1.82 11.80 19.31
N MET A 356 -0.93 12.69 19.78
CA MET A 356 0.50 12.40 19.88
C MET A 356 0.78 11.26 20.88
N VAL A 357 0.10 11.27 22.05
CA VAL A 357 0.22 10.19 23.03
C VAL A 357 -0.26 8.87 22.43
N LEU A 358 -1.39 8.88 21.72
CA LEU A 358 -1.92 7.70 21.04
C LEU A 358 -0.96 7.19 19.95
N ALA A 359 -0.38 8.09 19.15
CA ALA A 359 0.58 7.74 18.12
C ALA A 359 1.85 7.07 18.70
N ILE A 360 2.40 7.64 19.79
CA ILE A 360 3.55 7.05 20.50
C ILE A 360 3.17 5.70 21.12
N TYR A 361 1.97 5.57 21.70
CA TYR A 361 1.48 4.30 22.22
C TYR A 361 1.38 3.23 21.12
N ASN A 362 0.85 3.60 19.93
CA ASN A 362 0.79 2.69 18.79
C ASN A 362 2.20 2.27 18.32
N ASP A 363 3.15 3.23 18.24
CA ASP A 363 4.53 2.95 17.86
C ASP A 363 5.18 1.93 18.79
N VAL A 364 5.03 2.14 20.11
CA VAL A 364 5.60 1.22 21.13
C VAL A 364 4.98 -0.17 21.02
N ASN A 365 3.67 -0.26 20.82
CA ASN A 365 2.99 -1.57 20.67
C ASN A 365 3.38 -2.33 19.38
N ARG A 366 3.89 -1.63 18.37
CA ARG A 366 4.39 -2.29 17.14
C ARG A 366 5.83 -2.80 17.28
N LEU A 367 6.55 -2.26 18.25
CA LEU A 367 7.94 -2.66 18.52
C LEU A 367 8.04 -3.83 19.52
N LEU A 368 6.98 -4.06 20.31
CA LEU A 368 6.86 -5.15 21.29
C LEU A 368 6.20 -6.38 20.67
#